data_3e62fbea7d8b3d732ac5a8658e075b00
#
_entry.id   3e62fbea7d8b3d732ac5a8658e075b00
#
_cell.length_a   1.000
_cell.length_b   1.000
_cell.length_c   1.000
_cell.angle_alpha   90.00
_cell.angle_beta   90.00
_cell.angle_gamma   90.00
#
_symmetry.space_group_name_H-M   'P 1'
#
loop_
_entity.id
_entity.type
_entity.pdbx_description
1 polymer ?
#
loop_
_entity_poly.entity_id
_entity_poly.type
_entity_poly.pdbx_seq_one_letter_code
_entity_poly.pdbx_strand_id
1 'polypeptide(L)'
;SSSKVDKSTGIKCDQIVRLKNHKVSLDYPEVIRRLKFFDSDINMEFVFITNNIEISALEVARLYKYRWAVELFFKWIKQHLKVKTFWGYSFNAVKTQIYIAMITYLLVAIMKHQLKLKQTQYEIL
;
A
#
# COMPACT_ATOMS: atom_id res chain seq x y z
N SER A 1 -13.42 -16.79 -16.04
CA SER A 1 -14.61 -15.93 -16.11
C SER A 1 -14.18 -14.48 -16.06
N SER A 2 -14.79 -13.61 -16.86
CA SER A 2 -14.51 -12.17 -16.88
C SER A 2 -15.79 -11.42 -16.55
N SER A 3 -15.73 -10.49 -15.59
CA SER A 3 -16.86 -9.65 -15.19
C SER A 3 -16.99 -8.44 -16.12
N LYS A 4 -18.23 -7.96 -16.33
CA LYS A 4 -18.44 -6.66 -16.98
C LYS A 4 -17.82 -5.56 -16.12
N VAL A 5 -16.97 -4.75 -16.73
CA VAL A 5 -16.20 -3.71 -16.04
C VAL A 5 -16.70 -2.34 -16.48
N ASP A 6 -16.98 -1.47 -15.53
CA ASP A 6 -17.20 -0.06 -15.79
C ASP A 6 -15.85 0.65 -15.96
N LYS A 7 -15.53 0.99 -17.20
CA LYS A 7 -14.26 1.63 -17.56
C LYS A 7 -14.14 3.07 -17.01
N SER A 8 -15.24 3.71 -16.64
CA SER A 8 -15.24 5.07 -16.06
C SER A 8 -14.56 5.10 -14.68
N THR A 9 -14.56 3.97 -13.95
CA THR A 9 -13.93 3.81 -12.64
C THR A 9 -12.42 3.59 -12.67
N GLY A 10 -11.81 3.54 -13.85
CA GLY A 10 -10.40 3.16 -14.04
C GLY A 10 -10.15 1.65 -14.05
N ILE A 11 -11.14 0.81 -13.76
CA ILE A 11 -10.99 -0.64 -13.85
C ILE A 11 -10.98 -1.06 -15.31
N LYS A 12 -9.88 -1.67 -15.77
CA LYS A 12 -9.73 -2.15 -17.15
C LYS A 12 -10.06 -3.63 -17.33
N CYS A 13 -9.87 -4.42 -16.28
CA CYS A 13 -10.09 -5.86 -16.31
C CYS A 13 -10.38 -6.40 -14.92
N ASP A 14 -11.32 -7.34 -14.83
CA ASP A 14 -11.65 -8.09 -13.62
C ASP A 14 -11.90 -9.55 -14.01
N GLN A 15 -10.99 -10.44 -13.65
CA GLN A 15 -10.99 -11.82 -14.11
C GLN A 15 -10.69 -12.78 -12.96
N ILE A 16 -11.45 -13.85 -12.90
CA ILE A 16 -11.13 -15.01 -12.07
C ILE A 16 -10.27 -15.96 -12.89
N VAL A 17 -9.07 -16.25 -12.40
CA VAL A 17 -8.06 -17.09 -13.06
C VAL A 17 -7.63 -18.23 -12.15
N ARG A 18 -7.20 -19.35 -12.76
CA ARG A 18 -6.50 -20.43 -12.07
C ARG A 18 -5.06 -20.47 -12.54
N LEU A 19 -4.15 -20.76 -11.63
CA LEU A 19 -2.75 -20.94 -11.95
C LEU A 19 -2.57 -22.24 -12.73
N LYS A 20 -1.92 -22.15 -13.90
CA LYS A 20 -1.76 -23.32 -14.80
C LYS A 20 -0.46 -24.11 -14.56
N ASN A 21 0.53 -23.53 -13.87
CA ASN A 21 1.78 -24.23 -13.61
C ASN A 21 1.54 -25.35 -12.60
N HIS A 22 1.92 -26.58 -12.95
CA HIS A 22 1.66 -27.81 -12.19
C HIS A 22 2.13 -27.69 -10.72
N LYS A 23 3.34 -27.18 -10.46
CA LYS A 23 3.84 -26.98 -9.09
C LYS A 23 2.98 -25.96 -8.32
N VAL A 24 2.74 -24.81 -8.92
CA VAL A 24 2.00 -23.71 -8.27
C VAL A 24 0.52 -24.04 -8.10
N SER A 25 -0.08 -24.84 -8.99
CA SER A 25 -1.48 -25.28 -8.87
C SER A 25 -1.68 -26.36 -7.78
N LEU A 26 -0.63 -27.11 -7.41
CA LEU A 26 -0.65 -28.03 -6.27
C LEU A 26 -0.54 -27.26 -4.95
N ASP A 27 0.32 -26.25 -4.89
CA ASP A 27 0.52 -25.41 -3.69
C ASP A 27 -0.67 -24.45 -3.46
N TYR A 28 -1.31 -24.00 -4.55
CA TYR A 28 -2.46 -23.09 -4.51
C TYR A 28 -3.53 -23.51 -5.53
N PRO A 29 -4.40 -24.48 -5.19
CA PRO A 29 -5.43 -25.02 -6.08
C PRO A 29 -6.62 -24.08 -6.29
N GLU A 30 -6.75 -23.07 -5.45
CA GLU A 30 -7.87 -22.13 -5.47
C GLU A 30 -7.83 -21.17 -6.66
N VAL A 31 -8.97 -20.54 -6.90
CA VAL A 31 -9.09 -19.48 -7.89
C VAL A 31 -8.54 -18.16 -7.33
N ILE A 32 -7.93 -17.39 -8.18
CA ILE A 32 -7.39 -16.06 -7.86
C ILE A 32 -8.11 -15.04 -8.75
N ARG A 33 -8.42 -13.89 -8.19
CA ARG A 33 -8.97 -12.76 -8.93
C ARG A 33 -7.85 -11.84 -9.35
N ARG A 34 -7.78 -11.53 -10.63
CA ARG A 34 -6.84 -10.61 -11.24
C ARG A 34 -7.58 -9.37 -11.69
N LEU A 35 -7.15 -8.22 -11.20
CA LEU A 35 -7.69 -6.91 -11.51
C LEU A 35 -6.64 -6.05 -12.22
N LYS A 36 -7.07 -5.32 -13.25
CA LYS A 36 -6.26 -4.32 -13.94
C LYS A 36 -6.90 -2.97 -13.75
N PHE A 37 -6.19 -2.05 -13.11
CA PHE A 37 -6.65 -0.72 -12.73
C PHE A 37 -5.73 0.35 -13.30
N PHE A 38 -6.31 1.39 -13.86
CA PHE A 38 -5.60 2.58 -14.30
C PHE A 38 -5.89 3.72 -13.34
N ASP A 39 -4.85 4.25 -12.70
CA ASP A 39 -4.92 5.43 -11.84
C ASP A 39 -4.64 6.68 -12.68
N SER A 40 -5.66 7.50 -12.90
CA SER A 40 -5.56 8.74 -13.68
C SER A 40 -4.76 9.82 -12.98
N ASP A 41 -4.71 9.82 -11.64
CA ASP A 41 -4.03 10.85 -10.84
C ASP A 41 -2.51 10.80 -11.06
N ILE A 42 -1.96 9.59 -11.24
CA ILE A 42 -0.53 9.36 -11.41
C ILE A 42 -0.19 8.79 -12.80
N ASN A 43 -1.20 8.64 -13.68
CA ASN A 43 -1.08 8.11 -15.03
C ASN A 43 -0.35 6.74 -15.09
N MET A 44 -0.71 5.83 -14.18
CA MET A 44 -0.09 4.51 -14.07
C MET A 44 -1.12 3.38 -14.08
N GLU A 45 -0.70 2.24 -14.64
CA GLU A 45 -1.50 1.04 -14.67
C GLU A 45 -0.98 0.02 -13.64
N PHE A 46 -1.90 -0.56 -12.88
CA PHE A 46 -1.61 -1.54 -11.84
C PHE A 46 -2.33 -2.86 -12.14
N VAL A 47 -1.67 -3.95 -11.80
CA VAL A 47 -2.28 -5.28 -11.80
C VAL A 47 -2.29 -5.80 -10.37
N PHE A 48 -3.48 -6.05 -9.85
CA PHE A 48 -3.68 -6.59 -8.49
C PHE A 48 -4.10 -8.04 -8.56
N ILE A 49 -3.65 -8.81 -7.60
CA ILE A 49 -4.04 -10.20 -7.42
C ILE A 49 -4.59 -10.35 -6.00
N THR A 50 -5.76 -10.95 -5.87
CA THR A 50 -6.42 -11.17 -4.58
C THR A 50 -7.18 -12.50 -4.58
N ASN A 51 -7.33 -13.12 -3.43
CA ASN A 51 -8.22 -14.25 -3.20
C ASN A 51 -9.64 -13.81 -2.83
N ASN A 52 -9.83 -12.52 -2.50
CA ASN A 52 -11.14 -11.99 -2.20
C ASN A 52 -11.93 -11.75 -3.49
N ILE A 53 -12.99 -12.54 -3.69
CA ILE A 53 -13.88 -12.46 -4.84
C ILE A 53 -15.18 -11.71 -4.54
N GLU A 54 -15.43 -11.35 -3.28
CA GLU A 54 -16.70 -10.77 -2.81
C GLU A 54 -16.75 -9.26 -2.92
N ILE A 55 -15.67 -8.57 -2.53
CA ILE A 55 -15.61 -7.11 -2.58
C ILE A 55 -15.54 -6.59 -4.01
N SER A 56 -16.01 -5.36 -4.21
CA SER A 56 -15.99 -4.72 -5.54
C SER A 56 -14.56 -4.52 -6.07
N ALA A 57 -14.41 -4.50 -7.39
CA ALA A 57 -13.11 -4.25 -8.04
C ALA A 57 -12.50 -2.90 -7.60
N LEU A 58 -13.35 -1.88 -7.41
CA LEU A 58 -12.92 -0.55 -6.98
C LEU A 58 -12.42 -0.55 -5.53
N GLU A 59 -13.05 -1.33 -4.65
CA GLU A 59 -12.58 -1.50 -3.27
C GLU A 59 -11.23 -2.21 -3.21
N VAL A 60 -11.02 -3.24 -4.03
CA VAL A 60 -9.68 -3.86 -4.15
C VAL A 60 -8.64 -2.82 -4.55
N ALA A 61 -8.90 -2.00 -5.55
CA ALA A 61 -7.99 -0.95 -5.99
C ALA A 61 -7.70 0.06 -4.87
N ARG A 62 -8.73 0.48 -4.12
CA ARG A 62 -8.58 1.37 -2.95
C ARG A 62 -7.73 0.75 -1.84
N LEU A 63 -7.97 -0.50 -1.49
CA LEU A 63 -7.20 -1.21 -0.46
C LEU A 63 -5.71 -1.31 -0.85
N TYR A 64 -5.40 -1.57 -2.10
CA TYR A 64 -4.02 -1.55 -2.58
C TYR A 64 -3.39 -0.16 -2.55
N LYS A 65 -4.15 0.89 -2.86
CA LYS A 65 -3.70 2.28 -2.74
C LYS A 65 -3.36 2.63 -1.28
N TYR A 66 -4.19 2.22 -0.31
CA TYR A 66 -3.92 2.39 1.12
C TYR A 66 -2.71 1.58 1.59
N ARG A 67 -2.54 0.34 1.11
CA ARG A 67 -1.34 -0.46 1.42
C ARG A 67 -0.06 0.24 0.97
N TRP A 68 -0.07 0.89 -0.19
CA TRP A 68 1.05 1.68 -0.68
C TRP A 68 1.41 2.84 0.25
N ALA A 69 0.43 3.46 0.88
CA ALA A 69 0.67 4.49 1.89
C ALA A 69 1.48 3.97 3.09
N VAL A 70 1.26 2.72 3.50
CA VAL A 70 2.05 2.06 4.56
C VAL A 70 3.51 1.87 4.13
N GLU A 71 3.77 1.49 2.89
CA GLU A 71 5.13 1.37 2.37
C GLU A 71 5.85 2.72 2.32
N LEU A 72 5.15 3.78 1.87
CA LEU A 72 5.66 5.14 1.88
C LEU A 72 5.96 5.63 3.31
N PHE A 73 5.10 5.30 4.28
CA PHE A 73 5.33 5.59 5.69
C PHE A 73 6.61 4.93 6.20
N PHE A 74 6.81 3.63 5.98
CA PHE A 74 8.04 2.95 6.41
C PHE A 74 9.28 3.45 5.66
N LYS A 75 9.16 3.77 4.38
CA LYS A 75 10.24 4.39 3.60
C LYS A 75 10.63 5.72 4.21
N TRP A 76 9.65 6.56 4.55
CA TRP A 76 9.85 7.86 5.18
C TRP A 76 10.55 7.72 6.53
N ILE A 77 10.08 6.83 7.42
CA ILE A 77 10.71 6.53 8.71
C ILE A 77 12.18 6.15 8.53
N LYS A 78 12.47 5.21 7.61
CA LYS A 78 13.84 4.77 7.36
C LYS A 78 14.76 5.88 6.84
N GLN A 79 14.23 6.81 6.07
CA GLN A 79 15.01 7.89 5.47
C GLN A 79 15.28 9.04 6.45
N HIS A 80 14.29 9.42 7.26
CA HIS A 80 14.34 10.65 8.05
C HIS A 80 14.71 10.43 9.52
N LEU A 81 14.32 9.32 10.09
CA LEU A 81 14.51 9.07 11.52
C LEU A 81 15.74 8.23 11.83
N LYS A 82 16.65 8.05 10.85
CA LYS A 82 17.91 7.32 11.00
C LYS A 82 17.74 5.96 11.72
N VAL A 83 16.59 5.32 11.57
CA VAL A 83 16.27 4.02 12.20
C VAL A 83 17.17 2.89 11.67
N LYS A 84 18.09 3.21 10.75
CA LYS A 84 19.12 2.26 10.29
C LYS A 84 20.12 1.88 11.38
N THR A 85 20.26 2.71 12.42
CA THR A 85 21.17 2.47 13.54
C THR A 85 20.37 2.64 14.83
N PHE A 86 20.23 1.55 15.58
CA PHE A 86 19.58 1.63 16.89
C PHE A 86 20.56 2.19 17.93
N TRP A 87 20.11 3.14 18.73
CA TRP A 87 20.89 3.75 19.81
C TRP A 87 21.10 2.83 21.00
N GLY A 88 20.38 1.70 21.04
CA GLY A 88 20.53 0.65 22.03
C GLY A 88 20.04 -0.68 21.49
N TYR A 89 20.62 -1.78 21.98
CA TYR A 89 20.32 -3.14 21.51
C TYR A 89 19.27 -3.85 22.38
N SER A 90 18.82 -3.23 23.48
CA SER A 90 17.74 -3.83 24.28
C SER A 90 16.41 -3.72 23.53
N PHE A 91 15.53 -4.70 23.76
CA PHE A 91 14.18 -4.71 23.18
C PHE A 91 13.42 -3.40 23.44
N ASN A 92 13.53 -2.86 24.66
CA ASN A 92 12.87 -1.59 25.04
C ASN A 92 13.46 -0.40 24.31
N ALA A 93 14.78 -0.32 24.12
CA ALA A 93 15.42 0.78 23.40
C ALA A 93 14.97 0.81 21.94
N VAL A 94 14.96 -0.34 21.26
CA VAL A 94 14.49 -0.47 19.88
C VAL A 94 13.02 -0.07 19.77
N LYS A 95 12.18 -0.58 20.66
CA LYS A 95 10.73 -0.28 20.68
C LYS A 95 10.46 1.19 20.91
N THR A 96 11.18 1.82 21.85
CA THR A 96 11.07 3.25 22.14
C THR A 96 11.45 4.09 20.92
N GLN A 97 12.55 3.77 20.25
CA GLN A 97 12.98 4.48 19.05
C GLN A 97 11.95 4.40 17.93
N ILE A 98 11.34 3.23 17.74
CA ILE A 98 10.26 3.05 16.74
C ILE A 98 9.04 3.90 17.10
N TYR A 99 8.62 3.92 18.37
CA TYR A 99 7.48 4.74 18.79
C TYR A 99 7.74 6.24 18.64
N ILE A 100 8.94 6.71 19.02
CA ILE A 100 9.33 8.11 18.81
C ILE A 100 9.22 8.46 17.32
N ALA A 101 9.73 7.58 16.45
CA ALA A 101 9.64 7.75 15.01
C ALA A 101 8.20 7.89 14.50
N MET A 102 7.31 7.02 14.98
CA MET A 102 5.90 7.05 14.62
C MET A 102 5.20 8.32 15.11
N ILE A 103 5.46 8.71 16.35
CA ILE A 103 4.90 9.94 16.97
C ILE A 103 5.35 11.17 16.18
N THR A 104 6.64 11.28 15.87
CA THR A 104 7.18 12.39 15.08
C THR A 104 6.50 12.49 13.71
N TYR A 105 6.35 11.36 13.01
CA TYR A 105 5.65 11.33 11.73
C TYR A 105 4.21 11.85 11.85
N LEU A 106 3.47 11.34 12.84
CA LEU A 106 2.07 11.72 13.05
C LEU A 106 1.93 13.21 13.43
N LEU A 107 2.80 13.73 14.30
CA LEU A 107 2.79 15.14 14.67
C LEU A 107 3.02 16.04 13.46
N VAL A 108 4.01 15.71 12.62
CA VAL A 108 4.27 16.47 11.39
C VAL A 108 3.10 16.38 10.43
N ALA A 109 2.47 15.21 10.28
CA ALA A 109 1.28 15.04 9.44
C ALA A 109 0.10 15.89 9.95
N ILE A 110 -0.14 15.92 11.26
CA ILE A 110 -1.19 16.75 11.89
C ILE A 110 -0.90 18.22 11.68
N MET A 111 0.33 18.68 11.95
CA MET A 111 0.72 20.08 11.74
C MET A 111 0.53 20.50 10.29
N LYS A 112 0.98 19.67 9.35
CA LYS A 112 0.80 19.90 7.92
C LYS A 112 -0.68 20.08 7.56
N HIS A 113 -1.53 19.21 8.08
CA HIS A 113 -2.97 19.26 7.82
C HIS A 113 -3.63 20.51 8.44
N GLN A 114 -3.32 20.81 9.70
CA GLN A 114 -3.90 21.96 10.42
C GLN A 114 -3.46 23.30 9.83
N LEU A 115 -2.17 23.42 9.50
CA LEU A 115 -1.60 24.66 8.96
C LEU A 115 -1.76 24.76 7.44
N LYS A 116 -2.39 23.75 6.77
CA LYS A 116 -2.59 23.68 5.32
C LYS A 116 -1.29 23.89 4.52
N LEU A 117 -0.18 23.38 5.03
CA LEU A 117 1.14 23.55 4.42
C LEU A 117 1.19 22.82 3.07
N LYS A 118 1.71 23.50 2.05
CA LYS A 118 1.91 22.93 0.71
C LYS A 118 3.16 22.07 0.61
N GLN A 119 4.11 22.30 1.52
CA GLN A 119 5.38 21.56 1.60
C GLN A 119 5.13 20.07 1.82
N THR A 120 6.01 19.24 1.32
CA THR A 120 6.02 17.81 1.62
C THR A 120 6.40 17.60 3.09
N GLN A 121 6.05 16.46 3.69
CA GLN A 121 6.52 16.12 5.04
C GLN A 121 8.05 16.09 5.15
N TYR A 122 8.73 15.90 4.03
CA TYR A 122 10.19 15.93 3.91
C TYR A 122 10.78 17.32 4.09
N GLU A 123 10.12 18.34 3.57
CA GLU A 123 10.58 19.73 3.63
C GLU A 123 10.27 20.41 4.97
N ILE A 124 9.41 19.81 5.78
CA ILE A 124 9.02 20.33 7.10
C ILE A 124 9.99 19.88 8.22
N LEU A 125 10.74 18.79 8.00
CA LEU A 125 11.70 18.20 8.94
C LEU A 125 13.14 18.52 8.59
#